data_c49078776cb83dafb4ad861c4b155d26
#
_entry.id   c49078776cb83dafb4ad861c4b155d26
#
_cell.length_a   1.000
_cell.length_b   1.000
_cell.length_c   1.000
_cell.angle_alpha   90.00
_cell.angle_beta   90.00
_cell.angle_gamma   90.00
#
_symmetry.space_group_name_H-M   'P 1'
#
loop_
_entity.id
_entity.type
_entity.pdbx_description
1 polymer ?
#
loop_
_entity_poly.entity_id
_entity_poly.type
_entity_poly.pdbx_seq_one_letter_code
_entity_poly.pdbx_strand_id
1 'polypeptide(L)'
;MPSNTIFFSQTGKLLLLLQFPNIHVSSFFLHPLSVCLHTGFSPVSRSTKIKDLTVKMLIAERAISYIFVAPRSCKSDARWKAKSSSSRAVEKSKGDGLYIDKRGKFRSFNNKKLSRKRCGSLRGRGWKYGSGFVDGVFPVMSPTGQQILDFVQKEVDRNSIWEILDTLPASHTIWDDIINVAVQLRLNKQWGSIILICEWILYKSSFKPDVICYNLLIDAYGQKSQHKDAESTYLELLEARCIPTEDTYALLLKAYCKSGLFDKAEAIFGEMRKYGLPPSAIVFDAYINGLLKGGDPQKAVEIFQRMKRDQCQPSTETYTMLINLYGKERKSFMALKMFREMKSQKCRPNICTYTALVNAFARDGLCEKAEEIFEQMQGAGYEPDVYAYNALMEAYSRAGFPYGAAEIFSLMQHMGCEPDRASYNIMVDAYGRAGLHEDAQAAFEEMKRLGITPTVKSHMLLLSAYTKAGNVSKCEDIVNQMQESGVELDTFVINSMLNLYGRLGQLEKMEEVLTAMETGPYAADISTYNILINIYGRAGFFDKMEELFQSLPLKNLKPDVVTWTSRLGAYSRKKLYTRCLEIFEEMIDAGCNPDAGTARVLLGACSSDDQTEQVSTVIRSMHKEVRTVLPI
;
A
#
# COMPACT_ATOMS: atom_id res chain seq x y z
N MET A 1 15.70 -17.27 -44.17
CA MET A 1 14.41 -17.70 -43.59
C MET A 1 14.46 -19.21 -43.45
N PRO A 2 14.43 -19.77 -42.24
CA PRO A 2 14.31 -21.22 -42.08
C PRO A 2 12.84 -21.62 -42.20
N SER A 3 12.59 -22.63 -43.05
CA SER A 3 11.29 -23.21 -43.27
C SER A 3 10.87 -24.07 -42.08
N ASN A 4 9.79 -23.68 -41.41
CA ASN A 4 9.16 -24.47 -40.37
C ASN A 4 8.33 -25.59 -40.99
N THR A 5 8.73 -26.83 -40.81
CA THR A 5 7.95 -28.00 -41.22
C THR A 5 7.27 -28.61 -39.99
N ILE A 6 5.95 -28.67 -40.00
CA ILE A 6 5.14 -29.28 -38.93
C ILE A 6 4.83 -30.73 -39.30
N PHE A 7 5.26 -31.69 -38.47
CA PHE A 7 4.92 -33.11 -38.62
C PHE A 7 4.01 -33.56 -37.47
N PHE A 8 2.97 -34.32 -37.80
CA PHE A 8 2.12 -35.02 -36.84
C PHE A 8 2.61 -36.45 -36.63
N SER A 9 2.79 -36.85 -35.37
CA SER A 9 3.08 -38.23 -35.03
C SER A 9 1.79 -39.06 -34.97
N GLN A 10 1.90 -40.36 -35.16
CA GLN A 10 0.77 -41.31 -35.14
C GLN A 10 0.02 -41.39 -33.81
N THR A 11 0.48 -40.70 -32.77
CA THR A 11 -0.15 -40.63 -31.44
C THR A 11 -0.83 -39.29 -31.13
N GLY A 12 -1.03 -38.43 -32.15
CA GLY A 12 -1.76 -37.17 -31.99
C GLY A 12 -1.05 -36.08 -31.13
N LYS A 13 0.26 -36.20 -30.95
CA LYS A 13 1.04 -35.18 -30.19
C LYS A 13 1.76 -34.23 -31.15
N LEU A 14 1.65 -32.93 -30.88
CA LEU A 14 2.35 -31.88 -31.61
C LEU A 14 3.83 -31.88 -31.21
N LEU A 15 4.75 -32.18 -32.12
CA LEU A 15 6.18 -32.08 -31.90
C LEU A 15 6.73 -30.92 -32.75
N LEU A 16 7.23 -29.91 -32.11
CA LEU A 16 7.94 -28.79 -32.76
C LEU A 16 9.43 -29.09 -32.70
N LEU A 17 10.03 -29.43 -33.82
CA LEU A 17 11.48 -29.60 -33.97
C LEU A 17 12.08 -28.31 -34.55
N LEU A 18 12.77 -27.55 -33.73
CA LEU A 18 13.60 -26.43 -34.16
C LEU A 18 15.01 -26.95 -34.46
N GLN A 19 15.39 -27.03 -35.75
CA GLN A 19 16.77 -27.33 -36.12
C GLN A 19 17.61 -26.06 -36.10
N PHE A 20 18.56 -26.02 -35.17
CA PHE A 20 19.64 -25.04 -35.17
C PHE A 20 20.96 -25.74 -35.56
N PRO A 21 21.76 -25.20 -36.46
CA PRO A 21 23.10 -25.74 -36.73
C PRO A 21 24.02 -25.37 -35.55
N ASN A 22 24.62 -26.41 -34.94
CA ASN A 22 25.65 -26.33 -33.88
C ASN A 22 25.22 -26.20 -32.42
N ILE A 23 24.16 -26.87 -31.96
CA ILE A 23 23.94 -27.09 -30.52
C ILE A 23 23.50 -28.53 -30.29
N HIS A 24 24.20 -29.23 -29.39
CA HIS A 24 23.84 -30.59 -28.95
C HIS A 24 22.49 -30.62 -28.27
N VAL A 25 21.62 -31.52 -28.72
CA VAL A 25 20.24 -31.69 -28.27
C VAL A 25 20.24 -32.31 -26.88
N SER A 26 19.81 -31.55 -25.87
CA SER A 26 19.24 -32.12 -24.64
C SER A 26 17.72 -31.92 -24.70
N SER A 27 17.02 -33.04 -24.58
CA SER A 27 15.57 -33.14 -24.70
C SER A 27 14.89 -32.48 -23.52
N PHE A 28 14.12 -31.39 -23.78
CA PHE A 28 13.17 -30.85 -22.84
C PHE A 28 11.81 -31.54 -22.99
N PHE A 29 11.35 -32.20 -21.94
CA PHE A 29 10.00 -32.76 -21.86
C PHE A 29 9.04 -31.64 -21.43
N LEU A 30 8.15 -31.27 -22.35
CA LEU A 30 6.95 -30.47 -22.02
C LEU A 30 5.81 -31.40 -21.64
N HIS A 31 5.21 -31.23 -20.49
CA HIS A 31 4.03 -31.98 -20.03
C HIS A 31 2.85 -31.80 -21.01
N PRO A 32 2.08 -32.85 -21.27
CA PRO A 32 1.04 -32.80 -22.29
C PRO A 32 -0.21 -32.10 -21.80
N LEU A 33 -0.59 -31.02 -22.49
CA LEU A 33 -1.96 -30.49 -22.42
C LEU A 33 -2.88 -31.41 -23.25
N SER A 34 -3.71 -32.22 -22.58
CA SER A 34 -4.76 -33.01 -23.22
C SER A 34 -5.89 -32.08 -23.67
N VAL A 35 -5.98 -31.87 -24.97
CA VAL A 35 -7.16 -31.24 -25.60
C VAL A 35 -8.16 -32.35 -25.88
N CYS A 36 -9.20 -32.49 -25.03
CA CYS A 36 -10.38 -33.28 -25.34
C CYS A 36 -11.22 -32.55 -26.38
N LEU A 37 -11.17 -33.02 -27.62
CA LEU A 37 -12.17 -32.74 -28.66
C LEU A 37 -13.23 -33.81 -28.60
N HIS A 38 -14.32 -33.62 -27.89
CA HIS A 38 -15.59 -34.28 -28.13
C HIS A 38 -16.78 -33.36 -27.82
N THR A 39 -17.47 -33.05 -28.89
CA THR A 39 -18.92 -32.82 -29.09
C THR A 39 -19.72 -31.99 -28.11
N GLY A 40 -20.32 -30.91 -28.64
CA GLY A 40 -21.63 -30.44 -28.22
C GLY A 40 -21.66 -29.31 -27.20
N PHE A 41 -21.25 -28.10 -27.61
CA PHE A 41 -21.62 -26.89 -26.86
C PHE A 41 -21.94 -25.70 -27.77
N SER A 42 -22.88 -24.88 -27.33
CA SER A 42 -23.46 -23.76 -28.03
C SER A 42 -22.47 -22.61 -28.36
N PRO A 43 -22.80 -21.69 -29.28
CA PRO A 43 -21.84 -20.70 -29.86
C PRO A 43 -21.22 -19.68 -28.93
N VAL A 44 -21.75 -19.49 -27.73
CA VAL A 44 -21.30 -18.44 -26.78
C VAL A 44 -19.98 -18.81 -26.08
N SER A 45 -19.65 -20.11 -25.96
CA SER A 45 -18.43 -20.55 -25.26
C SER A 45 -17.16 -20.55 -26.13
N ARG A 46 -17.28 -20.40 -27.46
CA ARG A 46 -16.12 -20.40 -28.37
C ARG A 46 -15.34 -19.08 -28.39
N SER A 47 -16.02 -17.96 -28.19
CA SER A 47 -15.37 -16.63 -28.27
C SER A 47 -14.38 -16.37 -27.12
N THR A 48 -14.70 -16.83 -25.91
CA THR A 48 -13.84 -16.64 -24.73
C THR A 48 -12.61 -17.54 -24.73
N LYS A 49 -12.77 -18.80 -25.18
CA LYS A 49 -11.63 -19.74 -25.28
C LYS A 49 -10.64 -19.39 -26.40
N ILE A 50 -11.12 -18.82 -27.50
CA ILE A 50 -10.24 -18.37 -28.60
C ILE A 50 -9.48 -17.11 -28.20
N LYS A 51 -10.10 -16.19 -27.44
CA LYS A 51 -9.41 -15.02 -26.89
C LYS A 51 -8.32 -15.42 -25.89
N ASP A 52 -8.60 -16.41 -25.03
CA ASP A 52 -7.64 -16.93 -24.06
C ASP A 52 -6.45 -17.63 -24.71
N LEU A 53 -6.66 -18.35 -25.84
CA LEU A 53 -5.58 -18.95 -26.64
C LEU A 53 -4.75 -17.89 -27.39
N THR A 54 -5.39 -16.82 -27.88
CA THR A 54 -4.68 -15.73 -28.58
C THR A 54 -3.83 -14.92 -27.61
N VAL A 55 -4.33 -14.68 -26.40
CA VAL A 55 -3.55 -14.02 -25.34
C VAL A 55 -2.38 -14.89 -24.90
N LYS A 56 -2.58 -16.20 -24.74
CA LYS A 56 -1.50 -17.15 -24.42
C LYS A 56 -0.43 -17.24 -25.51
N MET A 57 -0.81 -17.19 -26.77
CA MET A 57 0.16 -17.16 -27.88
C MET A 57 0.93 -15.83 -27.94
N LEU A 58 0.27 -14.70 -27.72
CA LEU A 58 0.90 -13.38 -27.69
C LEU A 58 1.87 -13.24 -26.51
N ILE A 59 1.52 -13.77 -25.34
CA ILE A 59 2.38 -13.74 -24.16
C ILE A 59 3.58 -14.67 -24.34
N ALA A 60 3.39 -15.85 -24.93
CA ALA A 60 4.48 -16.77 -25.24
C ALA A 60 5.45 -16.20 -26.29
N GLU A 61 4.96 -15.53 -27.33
CA GLU A 61 5.81 -14.83 -28.31
C GLU A 61 6.57 -13.67 -27.67
N ARG A 62 5.95 -12.92 -26.74
CA ARG A 62 6.61 -11.83 -26.00
C ARG A 62 7.64 -12.33 -25.00
N ALA A 63 7.36 -13.42 -24.27
CA ALA A 63 8.35 -14.05 -23.38
C ALA A 63 9.61 -14.49 -24.15
N ILE A 64 9.45 -15.01 -25.37
CA ILE A 64 10.57 -15.34 -26.28
C ILE A 64 11.31 -14.08 -26.71
N SER A 65 10.62 -12.96 -26.94
CA SER A 65 11.24 -11.68 -27.29
C SER A 65 12.06 -11.10 -26.13
N TYR A 66 11.63 -11.29 -24.87
CA TYR A 66 12.37 -10.86 -23.68
C TYR A 66 13.67 -11.66 -23.48
N ILE A 67 13.69 -12.92 -23.84
CA ILE A 67 14.90 -13.77 -23.76
C ILE A 67 15.96 -13.34 -24.79
N PHE A 68 15.55 -12.71 -25.91
CA PHE A 68 16.47 -12.32 -26.98
C PHE A 68 16.91 -10.85 -26.97
N VAL A 69 16.31 -9.98 -26.15
CA VAL A 69 16.64 -8.55 -26.05
C VAL A 69 17.51 -8.23 -24.82
N ALA A 70 18.15 -9.21 -24.21
CA ALA A 70 19.21 -8.93 -23.23
C ALA A 70 20.41 -8.26 -23.96
N PRO A 71 20.86 -7.07 -23.53
CA PRO A 71 21.93 -6.39 -24.24
C PRO A 71 23.23 -7.19 -24.15
N ARG A 72 23.72 -7.60 -25.33
CA ARG A 72 25.10 -8.03 -25.49
C ARG A 72 26.00 -6.82 -25.29
N SER A 73 26.40 -6.54 -24.05
CA SER A 73 27.64 -5.80 -23.79
C SER A 73 27.89 -5.71 -22.30
N CYS A 74 28.66 -6.60 -21.79
CA CYS A 74 29.73 -6.33 -20.82
C CYS A 74 30.58 -7.58 -20.69
N LYS A 75 31.42 -7.83 -21.72
CA LYS A 75 32.69 -8.50 -21.51
C LYS A 75 33.70 -7.41 -21.27
N SER A 76 34.02 -7.16 -20.02
CA SER A 76 35.32 -6.57 -19.66
C SER A 76 35.85 -7.35 -18.47
N ASP A 77 36.93 -8.03 -18.76
CA ASP A 77 37.80 -8.72 -17.84
C ASP A 77 38.09 -7.90 -16.60
N ALA A 78 37.74 -8.42 -15.45
CA ALA A 78 38.32 -8.01 -14.19
C ALA A 78 38.83 -9.23 -13.43
N ARG A 79 40.06 -9.67 -13.80
CA ARG A 79 40.93 -10.47 -12.95
C ARG A 79 41.26 -9.66 -11.71
N TRP A 80 40.60 -9.91 -10.62
CA TRP A 80 41.09 -9.54 -9.31
C TRP A 80 41.74 -10.75 -8.66
N LYS A 81 43.10 -10.82 -8.80
CA LYS A 81 43.97 -11.66 -7.96
C LYS A 81 44.10 -10.97 -6.61
N ALA A 82 43.63 -11.62 -5.57
CA ALA A 82 44.03 -11.34 -4.20
C ALA A 82 45.55 -11.45 -4.05
N LYS A 83 46.21 -10.41 -3.60
CA LYS A 83 47.52 -10.44 -2.98
C LYS A 83 47.39 -9.87 -1.58
N SER A 84 47.48 -10.78 -0.63
CA SER A 84 47.84 -10.50 0.74
C SER A 84 49.26 -9.95 0.77
N SER A 85 49.53 -8.88 1.48
CA SER A 85 50.61 -8.77 2.42
C SER A 85 50.92 -7.33 2.89
N SER A 86 51.14 -7.25 4.15
CA SER A 86 52.04 -6.39 4.91
C SER A 86 51.53 -5.01 5.33
N SER A 87 51.26 -4.99 6.62
CA SER A 87 51.36 -3.90 7.58
C SER A 87 52.51 -2.93 7.28
N ARG A 88 52.20 -1.65 7.14
CA ARG A 88 53.06 -0.55 7.54
C ARG A 88 52.22 0.57 8.14
N ALA A 89 52.53 0.88 9.37
CA ALA A 89 52.09 2.05 10.08
C ALA A 89 52.43 3.30 9.28
N VAL A 90 51.45 4.19 9.13
CA VAL A 90 51.66 5.57 8.70
C VAL A 90 51.06 6.48 9.76
N GLU A 91 51.95 7.32 10.25
CA GLU A 91 51.75 8.32 11.27
C GLU A 91 50.60 9.28 10.96
N LYS A 92 49.91 9.73 12.00
CA LYS A 92 48.95 10.82 12.03
C LYS A 92 49.61 12.11 11.54
N SER A 93 49.21 12.59 10.39
CA SER A 93 49.31 14.01 10.03
C SER A 93 47.95 14.64 9.98
N LYS A 94 47.82 15.76 10.65
CA LYS A 94 46.62 16.60 10.76
C LYS A 94 46.18 17.15 9.41
N GLY A 95 44.91 16.94 9.07
CA GLY A 95 44.06 17.90 8.41
C GLY A 95 44.26 18.10 6.90
N ASP A 96 43.71 17.21 6.10
CA ASP A 96 43.21 17.53 4.77
C ASP A 96 42.14 16.51 4.40
N GLY A 97 40.89 16.96 4.36
CA GLY A 97 39.76 16.16 3.92
C GLY A 97 39.80 15.97 2.39
N LEU A 98 40.01 14.74 1.97
CA LEU A 98 39.92 14.32 0.57
C LEU A 98 38.51 13.81 0.27
N TYR A 99 37.90 14.26 -0.81
CA TYR A 99 36.64 13.72 -1.33
C TYR A 99 36.78 13.31 -2.80
N ILE A 100 35.99 12.32 -3.21
CA ILE A 100 35.98 11.81 -4.59
C ILE A 100 34.83 12.49 -5.35
N ASP A 101 35.13 13.14 -6.48
CA ASP A 101 34.11 13.74 -7.35
C ASP A 101 33.41 12.69 -8.24
N LYS A 102 32.31 13.08 -8.87
CA LYS A 102 31.47 12.21 -9.74
C LYS A 102 32.23 11.59 -10.95
N ARG A 103 33.53 11.84 -11.10
CA ARG A 103 34.41 11.26 -12.12
C ARG A 103 35.54 10.44 -11.54
N GLY A 104 35.46 10.02 -10.26
CA GLY A 104 36.44 9.17 -9.63
C GLY A 104 37.81 9.84 -9.33
N LYS A 105 37.90 11.18 -9.31
CA LYS A 105 39.14 11.90 -9.03
C LYS A 105 39.13 12.51 -7.62
N PHE A 106 40.21 12.27 -6.88
CA PHE A 106 40.47 12.88 -5.58
C PHE A 106 40.78 14.38 -5.73
N ARG A 107 40.10 15.22 -4.95
CA ARG A 107 40.44 16.65 -4.81
C ARG A 107 40.63 17.01 -3.35
N SER A 108 41.70 17.76 -3.05
CA SER A 108 41.96 18.28 -1.72
C SER A 108 41.35 19.68 -1.57
N PHE A 109 40.76 19.92 -0.39
CA PHE A 109 40.30 21.25 0.00
C PHE A 109 41.50 22.05 0.55
N ASN A 110 41.93 23.07 -0.19
CA ASN A 110 43.00 23.95 0.25
C ASN A 110 42.44 25.02 1.21
N ASN A 111 42.69 24.83 2.49
CA ASN A 111 42.25 25.68 3.60
C ASN A 111 43.16 26.90 3.75
N LYS A 112 43.31 27.74 2.71
CA LYS A 112 43.96 29.07 2.83
C LYS A 112 43.00 30.15 2.36
N LYS A 113 42.09 30.54 3.27
CA LYS A 113 41.50 31.89 3.44
C LYS A 113 40.26 31.81 4.33
N LEU A 114 40.46 31.73 5.61
CA LEU A 114 39.43 32.08 6.59
C LEU A 114 40.12 32.63 7.85
N SER A 115 40.65 33.88 7.67
CA SER A 115 40.97 34.72 8.82
C SER A 115 39.82 35.69 9.07
N ARG A 116 39.26 35.59 10.26
CA ARG A 116 38.47 36.61 10.94
C ARG A 116 37.23 37.16 10.21
N LYS A 117 36.07 36.56 10.51
CA LYS A 117 34.86 37.35 10.81
C LYS A 117 33.88 36.54 11.67
N ARG A 118 33.66 37.05 12.87
CA ARG A 118 32.46 37.00 13.74
C ARG A 118 31.54 35.81 13.61
N CYS A 119 31.29 35.25 14.79
CA CYS A 119 30.11 34.48 15.17
C CYS A 119 28.93 34.76 14.20
N GLY A 120 28.78 33.93 13.21
CA GLY A 120 27.79 34.05 12.16
C GLY A 120 27.47 32.68 11.68
N SER A 121 26.24 32.28 11.91
CA SER A 121 25.48 31.22 11.26
C SER A 121 26.32 30.26 10.40
N LEU A 122 26.27 28.99 10.69
CA LEU A 122 26.58 27.88 9.79
C LEU A 122 25.72 28.01 8.51
N ARG A 123 25.97 29.06 7.70
CA ARG A 123 25.51 29.12 6.31
C ARG A 123 26.44 28.24 5.50
N GLY A 124 26.06 27.00 5.28
CA GLY A 124 26.78 26.19 4.32
C GLY A 124 26.67 24.68 4.41
N ARG A 125 25.93 24.12 5.36
CA ARG A 125 25.47 22.72 5.27
C ARG A 125 23.98 22.69 5.57
N GLY A 126 23.19 22.91 4.52
CA GLY A 126 21.76 22.76 4.60
C GLY A 126 21.41 21.30 4.89
N TRP A 127 21.08 21.00 6.12
CA TRP A 127 20.32 19.84 6.47
C TRP A 127 18.94 20.01 5.85
N LYS A 128 18.70 19.37 4.71
CA LYS A 128 17.38 19.38 4.08
C LYS A 128 16.49 18.39 4.82
N TYR A 129 15.54 18.89 5.55
CA TYR A 129 14.51 18.15 6.28
C TYR A 129 13.41 17.55 5.37
N GLY A 130 13.56 17.53 4.09
CA GLY A 130 12.62 16.94 3.15
C GLY A 130 13.30 15.87 2.32
N SER A 131 12.68 14.72 2.21
CA SER A 131 12.87 13.71 1.17
C SER A 131 14.17 13.84 0.36
N GLY A 132 15.21 13.20 0.78
CA GLY A 132 16.42 13.19 -0.01
C GLY A 132 17.68 13.25 0.83
N PHE A 133 17.89 12.21 1.63
CA PHE A 133 19.24 11.75 1.85
C PHE A 133 19.73 11.22 0.50
N VAL A 134 20.18 12.12 -0.35
CA VAL A 134 20.96 11.76 -1.52
C VAL A 134 22.35 11.41 -0.98
N ASP A 135 22.69 10.13 -1.17
CA ASP A 135 23.97 9.50 -0.87
C ASP A 135 24.30 9.37 0.63
N GLY A 136 24.01 8.22 1.17
CA GLY A 136 24.33 7.57 2.43
C GLY A 136 25.67 7.85 3.14
N VAL A 137 26.14 9.08 3.17
CA VAL A 137 27.25 9.50 4.01
C VAL A 137 26.68 10.14 5.27
N PHE A 138 26.37 9.28 6.24
CA PHE A 138 26.12 9.73 7.60
C PHE A 138 27.43 10.35 8.15
N PRO A 139 27.38 11.52 8.81
CA PRO A 139 28.54 11.97 9.56
C PRO A 139 28.92 10.85 10.55
N VAL A 140 30.18 10.48 10.56
CA VAL A 140 30.69 9.44 11.47
C VAL A 140 30.43 9.94 12.89
N MET A 141 29.48 9.27 13.56
CA MET A 141 29.16 9.57 14.96
C MET A 141 30.39 9.29 15.82
N SER A 142 30.66 10.13 16.80
CA SER A 142 31.77 9.89 17.75
C SER A 142 31.49 8.64 18.61
N PRO A 143 32.48 8.04 19.22
CA PRO A 143 32.27 6.95 20.17
C PRO A 143 31.33 7.33 21.32
N THR A 144 31.34 8.60 21.74
CA THR A 144 30.45 9.14 22.78
C THR A 144 29.01 9.21 22.25
N GLY A 145 28.81 9.70 21.03
CA GLY A 145 27.49 9.72 20.39
C GLY A 145 26.90 8.31 20.22
N GLN A 146 27.73 7.32 19.87
CA GLN A 146 27.27 5.93 19.77
C GLN A 146 26.83 5.37 21.14
N GLN A 147 27.57 5.66 22.20
CA GLN A 147 27.21 5.26 23.58
C GLN A 147 25.88 5.88 24.02
N ILE A 148 25.66 7.17 23.71
CA ILE A 148 24.39 7.86 24.00
C ILE A 148 23.25 7.19 23.23
N LEU A 149 23.45 6.89 21.95
CA LEU A 149 22.44 6.23 21.12
C LEU A 149 22.06 4.85 21.66
N ASP A 150 23.06 4.02 21.96
CA ASP A 150 22.88 2.66 22.49
C ASP A 150 22.14 2.67 23.83
N PHE A 151 22.42 3.67 24.67
CA PHE A 151 21.74 3.84 25.95
C PHE A 151 20.28 4.26 25.76
N VAL A 152 20.03 5.33 24.98
CA VAL A 152 18.68 5.86 24.75
C VAL A 152 17.78 4.85 24.02
N GLN A 153 18.34 3.92 23.28
CA GLN A 153 17.58 2.84 22.65
C GLN A 153 17.13 1.75 23.64
N LYS A 154 17.89 1.55 24.72
CA LYS A 154 17.59 0.55 25.76
C LYS A 154 16.69 1.08 26.87
N GLU A 155 16.88 2.34 27.22
CA GLU A 155 16.15 3.00 28.30
C GLU A 155 14.99 3.83 27.75
N VAL A 156 13.82 3.73 28.44
CA VAL A 156 12.60 4.49 28.08
C VAL A 156 12.27 5.54 29.14
N ASP A 157 12.90 5.42 30.34
CA ASP A 157 12.60 6.32 31.44
C ASP A 157 13.24 7.71 31.26
N ARG A 158 12.41 8.76 31.45
CA ARG A 158 12.82 10.15 31.29
C ARG A 158 13.98 10.54 32.22
N ASN A 159 13.90 10.12 33.46
CA ASN A 159 14.87 10.55 34.49
C ASN A 159 16.24 9.94 34.22
N SER A 160 16.29 8.65 33.87
CA SER A 160 17.53 7.94 33.55
C SER A 160 18.25 8.54 32.33
N ILE A 161 17.49 8.92 31.29
CA ILE A 161 18.05 9.57 30.10
C ILE A 161 18.59 10.95 30.44
N TRP A 162 17.85 11.73 31.22
CA TRP A 162 18.27 13.08 31.58
C TRP A 162 19.48 13.10 32.51
N GLU A 163 19.57 12.19 33.49
CA GLU A 163 20.72 12.05 34.35
C GLU A 163 22.03 11.82 33.58
N ILE A 164 21.99 10.96 32.58
CA ILE A 164 23.17 10.71 31.75
C ILE A 164 23.51 11.91 30.87
N LEU A 165 22.51 12.55 30.27
CA LEU A 165 22.74 13.75 29.47
C LEU A 165 23.33 14.90 30.31
N ASP A 166 22.95 15.01 31.60
CA ASP A 166 23.48 16.00 32.54
C ASP A 166 24.97 15.79 32.88
N THR A 167 25.49 14.55 32.72
CA THR A 167 26.92 14.24 32.93
C THR A 167 27.81 14.69 31.78
N LEU A 168 27.23 15.07 30.64
CA LEU A 168 28.00 15.41 29.43
C LEU A 168 28.54 16.84 29.52
N PRO A 169 29.85 17.06 29.16
CA PRO A 169 30.40 18.41 29.14
C PRO A 169 29.81 19.23 27.96
N ALA A 170 29.51 20.50 28.23
CA ALA A 170 29.00 21.43 27.22
C ALA A 170 30.08 21.80 26.19
N SER A 171 30.26 20.97 25.15
CA SER A 171 31.18 21.22 24.04
C SER A 171 30.48 21.16 22.69
N HIS A 172 31.03 21.82 21.67
CA HIS A 172 30.47 21.80 20.31
C HIS A 172 30.46 20.38 19.71
N THR A 173 31.43 19.53 20.06
CA THR A 173 31.48 18.15 19.58
C THR A 173 30.35 17.31 20.14
N ILE A 174 30.00 17.52 21.41
CA ILE A 174 28.89 16.82 22.05
C ILE A 174 27.54 17.34 21.55
N TRP A 175 27.41 18.64 21.26
CA TRP A 175 26.23 19.18 20.59
C TRP A 175 25.94 18.47 19.25
N ASP A 176 26.97 18.39 18.39
CA ASP A 176 26.83 17.70 17.11
C ASP A 176 26.46 16.20 17.29
N ASP A 177 27.04 15.54 18.31
CA ASP A 177 26.71 14.15 18.64
C ASP A 177 25.26 13.99 19.11
N ILE A 178 24.75 14.85 19.99
CA ILE A 178 23.37 14.79 20.48
C ILE A 178 22.38 15.01 19.33
N ILE A 179 22.63 15.97 18.45
CA ILE A 179 21.79 16.21 17.26
C ILE A 179 21.85 14.99 16.31
N ASN A 180 23.02 14.40 16.10
CA ASN A 180 23.16 13.19 15.29
C ASN A 180 22.40 12.00 15.89
N VAL A 181 22.45 11.83 17.23
CA VAL A 181 21.65 10.81 17.95
C VAL A 181 20.15 11.05 17.70
N ALA A 182 19.66 12.29 17.87
CA ALA A 182 18.26 12.60 17.64
C ALA A 182 17.83 12.34 16.19
N VAL A 183 18.71 12.61 15.21
CA VAL A 183 18.48 12.27 13.80
C VAL A 183 18.43 10.76 13.57
N GLN A 184 19.32 9.98 14.20
CA GLN A 184 19.28 8.51 14.11
C GLN A 184 18.01 7.91 14.74
N LEU A 185 17.60 8.42 15.90
CA LEU A 185 16.35 8.03 16.55
C LEU A 185 15.13 8.34 15.67
N ARG A 186 15.19 9.44 14.90
CA ARG A 186 14.16 9.78 13.90
C ARG A 186 14.07 8.74 12.79
N LEU A 187 15.20 8.28 12.28
CA LEU A 187 15.25 7.22 11.26
C LEU A 187 14.68 5.90 11.80
N ASN A 188 14.96 5.60 13.08
CA ASN A 188 14.44 4.43 13.78
C ASN A 188 12.98 4.60 14.27
N LYS A 189 12.35 5.76 14.00
CA LYS A 189 10.98 6.10 14.41
C LYS A 189 10.75 6.08 15.93
N GLN A 190 11.79 6.32 16.73
CA GLN A 190 11.73 6.37 18.18
C GLN A 190 11.35 7.79 18.65
N TRP A 191 10.12 8.21 18.36
CA TRP A 191 9.63 9.57 18.59
C TRP A 191 9.64 9.98 20.07
N GLY A 192 9.38 9.04 21.00
CA GLY A 192 9.43 9.29 22.44
C GLY A 192 10.80 9.74 22.90
N SER A 193 11.83 9.03 22.53
CA SER A 193 13.20 9.33 22.90
C SER A 193 13.69 10.66 22.30
N ILE A 194 13.23 11.02 21.09
CA ILE A 194 13.52 12.33 20.49
C ILE A 194 12.94 13.46 21.33
N ILE A 195 11.67 13.32 21.77
CA ILE A 195 11.02 14.31 22.63
C ILE A 195 11.83 14.52 23.90
N LEU A 196 12.22 13.44 24.59
CA LEU A 196 12.99 13.50 25.82
C LEU A 196 14.34 14.20 25.66
N ILE A 197 15.06 13.93 24.58
CA ILE A 197 16.35 14.60 24.27
C ILE A 197 16.13 16.08 23.96
N CYS A 198 15.16 16.40 23.10
CA CYS A 198 14.91 17.79 22.72
C CYS A 198 14.36 18.61 23.88
N GLU A 199 13.48 18.07 24.73
CA GLU A 199 13.04 18.71 25.96
C GLU A 199 14.19 18.95 26.93
N TRP A 200 15.11 17.98 27.09
CA TRP A 200 16.30 18.17 27.89
C TRP A 200 17.16 19.32 27.35
N ILE A 201 17.34 19.41 26.03
CA ILE A 201 18.08 20.53 25.38
C ILE A 201 17.40 21.85 25.69
N LEU A 202 16.07 21.94 25.59
CA LEU A 202 15.33 23.18 25.75
C LEU A 202 15.25 23.67 27.19
N TYR A 203 15.07 22.74 28.17
CA TYR A 203 14.68 23.13 29.53
C TYR A 203 15.76 22.90 30.60
N LYS A 204 16.73 22.02 30.34
CA LYS A 204 17.76 21.66 31.31
C LYS A 204 19.19 21.95 30.88
N SER A 205 19.51 21.82 29.61
CA SER A 205 20.88 21.94 29.18
C SER A 205 21.37 23.39 29.13
N SER A 206 22.69 23.57 29.22
CA SER A 206 23.35 24.87 29.00
C SER A 206 23.55 25.18 27.52
N PHE A 207 23.15 24.30 26.62
CA PHE A 207 23.25 24.52 25.19
C PHE A 207 22.19 25.52 24.72
N LYS A 208 22.55 26.35 23.75
CA LYS A 208 21.60 27.25 23.10
C LYS A 208 20.85 26.47 22.00
N PRO A 209 19.54 26.27 22.14
CA PRO A 209 18.77 25.57 21.12
C PRO A 209 18.84 26.27 19.77
N ASP A 210 18.89 25.49 18.69
CA ASP A 210 18.82 25.98 17.33
C ASP A 210 17.51 25.52 16.65
N VAL A 211 17.25 26.00 15.43
CA VAL A 211 16.05 25.67 14.65
C VAL A 211 15.93 24.17 14.41
N ILE A 212 17.07 23.43 14.35
CA ILE A 212 17.06 21.98 14.10
C ILE A 212 16.44 21.25 15.28
N CYS A 213 16.76 21.64 16.51
CA CYS A 213 16.19 21.07 17.73
C CYS A 213 14.67 21.24 17.77
N TYR A 214 14.19 22.48 17.51
CA TYR A 214 12.75 22.75 17.45
C TYR A 214 12.06 21.97 16.32
N ASN A 215 12.67 21.86 15.15
CA ASN A 215 12.13 21.08 14.03
C ASN A 215 12.03 19.58 14.36
N LEU A 216 13.03 19.01 15.05
CA LEU A 216 12.98 17.62 15.51
C LEU A 216 11.82 17.39 16.48
N LEU A 217 11.60 18.31 17.39
CA LEU A 217 10.54 18.24 18.38
C LEU A 217 9.14 18.40 17.74
N ILE A 218 8.99 19.36 16.82
CA ILE A 218 7.74 19.54 16.05
C ILE A 218 7.42 18.28 15.22
N ASP A 219 8.44 17.66 14.58
CA ASP A 219 8.24 16.40 13.82
C ASP A 219 7.79 15.27 14.76
N ALA A 220 8.46 15.11 15.91
CA ALA A 220 8.15 14.06 16.87
C ALA A 220 6.73 14.19 17.45
N TYR A 221 6.32 15.39 17.84
CA TYR A 221 4.94 15.66 18.30
C TYR A 221 3.93 15.46 17.17
N GLY A 222 4.24 15.91 15.96
CA GLY A 222 3.41 15.69 14.77
C GLY A 222 3.20 14.21 14.47
N GLN A 223 4.26 13.38 14.61
CA GLN A 223 4.15 11.92 14.41
C GLN A 223 3.30 11.24 15.49
N LYS A 224 3.33 11.74 16.73
CA LYS A 224 2.46 11.28 17.82
C LYS A 224 1.05 11.86 17.78
N SER A 225 0.71 12.66 16.76
CA SER A 225 -0.58 13.37 16.67
C SER A 225 -0.86 14.36 17.80
N GLN A 226 0.19 14.85 18.46
CA GLN A 226 0.15 15.86 19.51
C GLN A 226 0.29 17.26 18.90
N HIS A 227 -0.71 17.70 18.16
CA HIS A 227 -0.66 18.97 17.42
C HIS A 227 -0.56 20.21 18.30
N LYS A 228 -1.09 20.17 19.55
CA LYS A 228 -1.00 21.29 20.49
C LYS A 228 0.42 21.50 20.97
N ASP A 229 1.15 20.43 21.26
CA ASP A 229 2.52 20.49 21.71
C ASP A 229 3.46 20.91 20.55
N ALA A 230 3.16 20.48 19.32
CA ALA A 230 3.86 20.97 18.14
C ALA A 230 3.63 22.46 17.90
N GLU A 231 2.42 22.98 18.13
CA GLU A 231 2.07 24.41 18.05
C GLU A 231 2.78 25.22 19.14
N SER A 232 2.77 24.72 20.39
CA SER A 232 3.50 25.35 21.51
C SER A 232 4.99 25.45 21.21
N THR A 233 5.59 24.37 20.72
CA THR A 233 7.01 24.35 20.31
C THR A 233 7.33 25.37 19.21
N TYR A 234 6.41 25.57 18.27
CA TYR A 234 6.57 26.61 17.24
C TYR A 234 6.51 28.03 17.84
N LEU A 235 5.62 28.27 18.78
CA LEU A 235 5.54 29.55 19.48
C LEU A 235 6.81 29.82 20.30
N GLU A 236 7.32 28.83 21.01
CA GLU A 236 8.59 28.91 21.75
C GLU A 236 9.78 29.22 20.81
N LEU A 237 9.81 28.62 19.62
CA LEU A 237 10.81 28.95 18.59
C LEU A 237 10.77 30.43 18.22
N LEU A 238 9.57 31.00 18.05
CA LEU A 238 9.40 32.43 17.74
C LEU A 238 9.82 33.32 18.92
N GLU A 239 9.46 32.97 20.16
CA GLU A 239 9.86 33.67 21.37
C GLU A 239 11.38 33.65 21.57
N ALA A 240 12.03 32.53 21.26
CA ALA A 240 13.49 32.40 21.25
C ALA A 240 14.17 33.21 20.14
N ARG A 241 13.40 33.96 19.33
CA ARG A 241 13.85 34.74 18.15
C ARG A 241 14.63 33.88 17.14
N CYS A 242 14.34 32.60 17.08
CA CYS A 242 14.80 31.74 16.01
C CYS A 242 13.95 31.99 14.75
N ILE A 243 14.57 32.09 13.61
CA ILE A 243 13.84 32.31 12.33
C ILE A 243 13.33 30.98 11.84
N PRO A 244 11.99 30.79 11.68
CA PRO A 244 11.44 29.56 11.10
C PRO A 244 12.01 29.31 9.70
N THR A 245 12.26 28.06 9.38
CA THR A 245 12.72 27.61 8.07
C THR A 245 11.56 27.02 7.27
N GLU A 246 11.77 26.78 5.98
CA GLU A 246 10.81 26.05 5.14
C GLU A 246 10.45 24.69 5.76
N ASP A 247 11.45 24.01 6.34
CA ASP A 247 11.25 22.72 7.04
C ASP A 247 10.33 22.87 8.24
N THR A 248 10.44 23.96 9.03
CA THR A 248 9.55 24.25 10.16
C THR A 248 8.09 24.29 9.72
N TYR A 249 7.82 25.05 8.67
CA TYR A 249 6.46 25.14 8.10
C TYR A 249 5.98 23.83 7.51
N ALA A 250 6.85 23.09 6.80
CA ALA A 250 6.51 21.79 6.25
C ALA A 250 6.12 20.75 7.32
N LEU A 251 6.82 20.77 8.48
CA LEU A 251 6.54 19.88 9.61
C LEU A 251 5.24 20.24 10.32
N LEU A 252 4.97 21.54 10.53
CA LEU A 252 3.71 22.03 11.09
C LEU A 252 2.52 21.68 10.20
N LEU A 253 2.65 21.88 8.88
CA LEU A 253 1.63 21.49 7.91
C LEU A 253 1.30 20.00 8.01
N LYS A 254 2.35 19.15 8.08
CA LYS A 254 2.16 17.70 8.27
C LYS A 254 1.43 17.38 9.59
N ALA A 255 1.80 18.04 10.69
CA ALA A 255 1.20 17.82 12.01
C ALA A 255 -0.28 18.20 12.03
N TYR A 256 -0.64 19.38 11.52
CA TYR A 256 -2.02 19.84 11.44
C TYR A 256 -2.88 18.97 10.50
N CYS A 257 -2.39 18.67 9.31
CA CYS A 257 -3.12 17.83 8.37
C CYS A 257 -3.37 16.41 8.92
N LYS A 258 -2.37 15.83 9.61
CA LYS A 258 -2.53 14.51 10.24
C LYS A 258 -3.60 14.51 11.34
N SER A 259 -3.80 15.65 12.00
CA SER A 259 -4.83 15.84 13.04
C SER A 259 -6.18 16.33 12.48
N GLY A 260 -6.34 16.43 11.15
CA GLY A 260 -7.55 16.91 10.49
C GLY A 260 -7.80 18.43 10.62
N LEU A 261 -6.82 19.20 11.08
CA LEU A 261 -6.94 20.65 11.31
C LEU A 261 -6.53 21.44 10.05
N PHE A 262 -7.30 21.26 8.96
CA PHE A 262 -6.97 21.83 7.65
C PHE A 262 -7.00 23.37 7.63
N ASP A 263 -7.85 24.00 8.44
CA ASP A 263 -7.93 25.46 8.53
C ASP A 263 -6.67 26.06 9.16
N LYS A 264 -6.12 25.41 10.21
CA LYS A 264 -4.83 25.79 10.79
C LYS A 264 -3.67 25.59 9.82
N ALA A 265 -3.70 24.50 9.05
CA ALA A 265 -2.70 24.26 8.01
C ALA A 265 -2.72 25.38 6.94
N GLU A 266 -3.90 25.80 6.48
CA GLU A 266 -4.03 26.93 5.54
C GLU A 266 -3.54 28.27 6.14
N ALA A 267 -3.84 28.51 7.42
CA ALA A 267 -3.38 29.70 8.14
C ALA A 267 -1.84 29.77 8.17
N ILE A 268 -1.18 28.67 8.57
CA ILE A 268 0.29 28.57 8.61
C ILE A 268 0.91 28.72 7.21
N PHE A 269 0.29 28.11 6.19
CA PHE A 269 0.74 28.28 4.80
C PHE A 269 0.62 29.73 4.32
N GLY A 270 -0.41 30.46 4.79
CA GLY A 270 -0.58 31.90 4.56
C GLY A 270 0.43 32.75 5.33
N GLU A 271 0.75 32.36 6.57
CA GLU A 271 1.70 33.03 7.43
C GLU A 271 3.14 33.02 6.84
N MET A 272 3.58 31.88 6.35
CA MET A 272 4.86 31.73 5.66
C MET A 272 5.07 32.81 4.60
N ARG A 273 4.02 33.13 3.81
CA ARG A 273 4.09 34.18 2.78
C ARG A 273 4.19 35.57 3.38
N LYS A 274 3.53 35.85 4.52
CA LYS A 274 3.60 37.14 5.21
C LYS A 274 5.02 37.45 5.70
N TYR A 275 5.77 36.40 6.10
CA TYR A 275 7.16 36.50 6.50
C TYR A 275 8.14 36.58 5.31
N GLY A 276 7.64 36.71 4.07
CA GLY A 276 8.45 36.86 2.86
C GLY A 276 9.16 35.57 2.41
N LEU A 277 8.72 34.42 2.90
CA LEU A 277 9.20 33.11 2.49
C LEU A 277 8.23 32.53 1.43
N PRO A 278 8.57 32.54 0.14
CA PRO A 278 7.72 31.92 -0.87
C PRO A 278 7.73 30.41 -0.67
N PRO A 279 6.55 29.74 -0.67
CA PRO A 279 6.50 28.29 -0.52
C PRO A 279 7.29 27.58 -1.63
N SER A 280 8.26 26.77 -1.25
CA SER A 280 9.03 25.92 -2.17
C SER A 280 8.31 24.61 -2.48
N ALA A 281 8.84 23.83 -3.42
CA ALA A 281 8.32 22.50 -3.74
C ALA A 281 8.23 21.59 -2.51
N ILE A 282 9.18 21.69 -1.57
CA ILE A 282 9.20 20.90 -0.33
C ILE A 282 7.97 21.18 0.54
N VAL A 283 7.60 22.47 0.67
CA VAL A 283 6.44 22.89 1.48
C VAL A 283 5.14 22.43 0.82
N PHE A 284 5.04 22.61 -0.52
CA PHE A 284 3.88 22.14 -1.27
C PHE A 284 3.74 20.61 -1.17
N ASP A 285 4.84 19.86 -1.34
CA ASP A 285 4.86 18.40 -1.22
C ASP A 285 4.46 17.93 0.19
N ALA A 286 4.97 18.63 1.20
CA ALA A 286 4.60 18.37 2.60
C ALA A 286 3.10 18.59 2.84
N TYR A 287 2.55 19.68 2.29
CA TYR A 287 1.13 20.01 2.45
C TYR A 287 0.24 19.03 1.69
N ILE A 288 0.55 18.75 0.42
CA ILE A 288 -0.17 17.75 -0.40
C ILE A 288 -0.16 16.37 0.29
N ASN A 289 1.01 15.90 0.74
CA ASN A 289 1.13 14.62 1.45
C ASN A 289 0.34 14.60 2.77
N GLY A 290 0.36 15.73 3.51
CA GLY A 290 -0.42 15.89 4.72
C GLY A 290 -1.93 15.77 4.46
N LEU A 291 -2.44 16.48 3.46
CA LEU A 291 -3.86 16.44 3.05
C LEU A 291 -4.27 15.02 2.59
N LEU A 292 -3.42 14.33 1.81
CA LEU A 292 -3.69 12.96 1.36
C LEU A 292 -3.75 11.95 2.52
N LYS A 293 -2.94 12.15 3.56
CA LYS A 293 -2.97 11.31 4.78
C LYS A 293 -4.10 11.68 5.72
N GLY A 294 -4.46 12.96 5.76
CA GLY A 294 -5.56 13.48 6.56
C GLY A 294 -6.95 13.21 5.98
N GLY A 295 -7.03 12.69 4.73
CA GLY A 295 -8.28 12.28 4.10
C GLY A 295 -8.99 13.35 3.28
N ASP A 296 -8.30 14.46 2.90
CA ASP A 296 -8.85 15.49 2.02
C ASP A 296 -8.14 15.51 0.64
N PRO A 297 -8.49 14.58 -0.26
CA PRO A 297 -7.88 14.51 -1.58
C PRO A 297 -8.25 15.69 -2.49
N GLN A 298 -9.41 16.32 -2.28
CA GLN A 298 -9.85 17.44 -3.12
C GLN A 298 -9.00 18.67 -2.89
N LYS A 299 -8.78 19.04 -1.62
CA LYS A 299 -7.84 20.10 -1.26
C LYS A 299 -6.41 19.82 -1.74
N ALA A 300 -5.96 18.56 -1.70
CA ALA A 300 -4.64 18.20 -2.22
C ALA A 300 -4.48 18.56 -3.71
N VAL A 301 -5.51 18.31 -4.52
CA VAL A 301 -5.52 18.70 -5.94
C VAL A 301 -5.58 20.21 -6.11
N GLU A 302 -6.31 20.94 -5.26
CA GLU A 302 -6.35 22.42 -5.29
C GLU A 302 -5.00 23.03 -4.96
N ILE A 303 -4.29 22.50 -3.94
CA ILE A 303 -2.95 22.93 -3.58
C ILE A 303 -1.94 22.66 -4.71
N PHE A 304 -2.06 21.52 -5.41
CA PHE A 304 -1.25 21.27 -6.61
C PHE A 304 -1.52 22.29 -7.72
N GLN A 305 -2.78 22.68 -7.96
CA GLN A 305 -3.10 23.73 -8.92
C GLN A 305 -2.55 25.10 -8.49
N ARG A 306 -2.56 25.37 -7.17
CA ARG A 306 -1.97 26.57 -6.59
C ARG A 306 -0.44 26.59 -6.78
N MET A 307 0.24 25.45 -6.56
CA MET A 307 1.67 25.30 -6.83
C MET A 307 2.02 25.70 -8.26
N LYS A 308 1.21 25.28 -9.24
CA LYS A 308 1.40 25.66 -10.65
C LYS A 308 1.17 27.16 -10.90
N ARG A 309 0.13 27.75 -10.29
CA ARG A 309 -0.16 29.18 -10.39
C ARG A 309 0.96 30.04 -9.81
N ASP A 310 1.57 29.57 -8.73
CA ASP A 310 2.71 30.22 -8.08
C ASP A 310 4.04 29.98 -8.84
N GLN A 311 3.97 29.36 -10.03
CA GLN A 311 5.14 29.02 -10.88
C GLN A 311 6.17 28.14 -10.16
N CYS A 312 5.80 27.47 -9.08
CA CYS A 312 6.63 26.51 -8.39
C CYS A 312 6.62 25.18 -9.18
N GLN A 313 7.80 24.71 -9.59
CA GLN A 313 7.93 23.48 -10.38
C GLN A 313 7.60 22.26 -9.53
N PRO A 314 6.59 21.42 -9.91
CA PRO A 314 6.30 20.19 -9.19
C PRO A 314 7.46 19.20 -9.28
N SER A 315 7.73 18.52 -8.18
CA SER A 315 8.78 17.50 -8.07
C SER A 315 8.32 16.14 -8.59
N THR A 316 9.25 15.18 -8.71
CA THR A 316 8.91 13.78 -8.98
C THR A 316 7.98 13.23 -7.90
N GLU A 317 8.16 13.64 -6.64
CA GLU A 317 7.33 13.22 -5.51
C GLU A 317 5.91 13.76 -5.63
N THR A 318 5.74 15.06 -5.99
CA THR A 318 4.43 15.67 -6.22
C THR A 318 3.61 14.89 -7.23
N TYR A 319 4.18 14.59 -8.40
CA TYR A 319 3.49 13.81 -9.43
C TYR A 319 3.20 12.38 -8.98
N THR A 320 4.16 11.72 -8.30
CA THR A 320 3.97 10.35 -7.79
C THR A 320 2.84 10.28 -6.75
N MET A 321 2.74 11.28 -5.86
CA MET A 321 1.64 11.38 -4.90
C MET A 321 0.28 11.50 -5.60
N LEU A 322 0.18 12.33 -6.64
CA LEU A 322 -1.07 12.49 -7.40
C LEU A 322 -1.42 11.25 -8.23
N ILE A 323 -0.44 10.59 -8.82
CA ILE A 323 -0.64 9.31 -9.53
C ILE A 323 -1.19 8.26 -8.55
N ASN A 324 -0.62 8.16 -7.34
CA ASN A 324 -1.11 7.26 -6.29
C ASN A 324 -2.52 7.64 -5.83
N LEU A 325 -2.83 8.94 -5.69
CA LEU A 325 -4.16 9.42 -5.34
C LEU A 325 -5.19 8.95 -6.36
N TYR A 326 -4.99 9.28 -7.65
CA TYR A 326 -5.91 8.90 -8.71
C TYR A 326 -6.02 7.38 -8.86
N GLY A 327 -4.94 6.64 -8.60
CA GLY A 327 -4.97 5.18 -8.55
C GLY A 327 -5.85 4.65 -7.41
N LYS A 328 -5.83 5.27 -6.22
CA LYS A 328 -6.72 4.92 -5.09
C LYS A 328 -8.19 5.20 -5.41
N GLU A 329 -8.46 6.29 -6.12
CA GLU A 329 -9.81 6.67 -6.56
C GLU A 329 -10.32 5.89 -7.78
N ARG A 330 -9.58 4.90 -8.27
CA ARG A 330 -9.90 4.14 -9.50
C ARG A 330 -10.07 5.03 -10.73
N LYS A 331 -9.23 6.05 -10.85
CA LYS A 331 -9.18 6.99 -11.97
C LYS A 331 -7.85 6.86 -12.71
N SER A 332 -7.51 5.65 -13.18
CA SER A 332 -6.19 5.33 -13.80
C SER A 332 -5.84 6.21 -15.00
N PHE A 333 -6.84 6.65 -15.78
CA PHE A 333 -6.61 7.57 -16.88
C PHE A 333 -6.19 8.98 -16.43
N MET A 334 -6.67 9.44 -15.25
CA MET A 334 -6.18 10.69 -14.65
C MET A 334 -4.75 10.52 -14.13
N ALA A 335 -4.42 9.37 -13.55
CA ALA A 335 -3.05 9.03 -13.18
C ALA A 335 -2.12 9.05 -14.39
N LEU A 336 -2.55 8.48 -15.54
CA LEU A 336 -1.80 8.53 -16.80
C LEU A 336 -1.64 9.95 -17.32
N LYS A 337 -2.65 10.81 -17.17
CA LYS A 337 -2.57 12.23 -17.54
C LYS A 337 -1.49 12.94 -16.72
N MET A 338 -1.42 12.71 -15.40
CA MET A 338 -0.38 13.26 -14.54
C MET A 338 1.02 12.78 -14.94
N PHE A 339 1.14 11.50 -15.28
CA PHE A 339 2.40 10.93 -15.76
C PHE A 339 2.87 11.55 -17.09
N ARG A 340 1.96 11.78 -18.04
CA ARG A 340 2.28 12.46 -19.31
C ARG A 340 2.66 13.92 -19.08
N GLU A 341 1.96 14.60 -18.18
CA GLU A 341 2.28 15.97 -17.79
C GLU A 341 3.67 16.06 -17.16
N MET A 342 4.00 15.15 -16.22
CA MET A 342 5.32 15.03 -15.63
C MET A 342 6.43 14.93 -16.69
N LYS A 343 6.24 14.07 -17.69
CA LYS A 343 7.19 13.91 -18.81
C LYS A 343 7.30 15.19 -19.66
N SER A 344 6.18 15.89 -19.91
CA SER A 344 6.16 17.13 -20.67
C SER A 344 6.90 18.28 -19.97
N GLN A 345 6.85 18.30 -18.63
CA GLN A 345 7.58 19.25 -17.78
C GLN A 345 9.07 18.87 -17.58
N LYS A 346 9.57 17.88 -18.32
CA LYS A 346 10.94 17.33 -18.22
C LYS A 346 11.29 16.81 -16.82
N CYS A 347 10.29 16.54 -15.99
CA CYS A 347 10.47 15.86 -14.72
C CYS A 347 10.62 14.35 -14.98
N ARG A 348 11.74 13.76 -14.56
CA ARG A 348 12.06 12.36 -14.85
C ARG A 348 11.28 11.43 -13.90
N PRO A 349 10.45 10.51 -14.43
CA PRO A 349 9.84 9.45 -13.60
C PRO A 349 10.93 8.56 -12.99
N ASN A 350 10.71 8.07 -11.77
CA ASN A 350 11.53 7.07 -11.11
C ASN A 350 10.78 5.73 -11.00
N ILE A 351 11.41 4.70 -10.46
CA ILE A 351 10.81 3.37 -10.24
C ILE A 351 9.47 3.51 -9.49
N CYS A 352 9.42 4.30 -8.42
CA CYS A 352 8.20 4.51 -7.63
C CYS A 352 7.06 5.13 -8.47
N THR A 353 7.37 6.02 -9.41
CA THR A 353 6.38 6.65 -10.30
C THR A 353 5.78 5.63 -11.26
N TYR A 354 6.62 4.79 -11.89
CA TYR A 354 6.17 3.71 -12.76
C TYR A 354 5.33 2.69 -12.00
N THR A 355 5.83 2.22 -10.85
CA THR A 355 5.11 1.27 -9.98
C THR A 355 3.77 1.83 -9.51
N ALA A 356 3.70 3.13 -9.16
CA ALA A 356 2.45 3.80 -8.79
C ALA A 356 1.44 3.78 -9.95
N LEU A 357 1.89 3.98 -11.18
CA LEU A 357 1.04 3.98 -12.36
C LEU A 357 0.59 2.56 -12.74
N VAL A 358 1.48 1.54 -12.64
CA VAL A 358 1.12 0.12 -12.79
C VAL A 358 0.04 -0.25 -11.77
N ASN A 359 0.21 0.14 -10.49
CA ASN A 359 -0.78 -0.08 -9.44
C ASN A 359 -2.12 0.62 -9.71
N ALA A 360 -2.10 1.82 -10.33
CA ALA A 360 -3.33 2.52 -10.70
C ALA A 360 -4.13 1.72 -11.74
N PHE A 361 -3.48 1.20 -12.77
CA PHE A 361 -4.12 0.33 -13.76
C PHE A 361 -4.52 -1.04 -13.19
N ALA A 362 -3.71 -1.59 -12.29
CA ALA A 362 -4.03 -2.84 -11.59
C ALA A 362 -5.35 -2.75 -10.82
N ARG A 363 -5.60 -1.63 -10.12
CA ARG A 363 -6.85 -1.42 -9.38
C ARG A 363 -8.08 -1.35 -10.25
N ASP A 364 -7.92 -0.88 -11.49
CA ASP A 364 -8.99 -0.84 -12.49
C ASP A 364 -9.13 -2.15 -13.27
N GLY A 365 -8.23 -3.14 -13.04
CA GLY A 365 -8.21 -4.42 -13.74
C GLY A 365 -7.76 -4.32 -15.21
N LEU A 366 -7.02 -3.25 -15.56
CA LEU A 366 -6.54 -2.99 -16.92
C LEU A 366 -5.11 -3.56 -17.09
N CYS A 367 -5.00 -4.90 -17.12
CA CYS A 367 -3.72 -5.60 -17.13
C CYS A 367 -2.84 -5.25 -18.37
N GLU A 368 -3.42 -5.13 -19.57
CA GLU A 368 -2.70 -4.76 -20.79
C GLU A 368 -2.00 -3.39 -20.66
N LYS A 369 -2.69 -2.40 -20.06
CA LYS A 369 -2.11 -1.07 -19.82
C LYS A 369 -1.07 -1.08 -18.72
N ALA A 370 -1.27 -1.89 -17.68
CA ALA A 370 -0.29 -2.08 -16.61
C ALA A 370 1.01 -2.67 -17.18
N GLU A 371 0.89 -3.65 -18.07
CA GLU A 371 2.02 -4.27 -18.77
C GLU A 371 2.75 -3.26 -19.68
N GLU A 372 2.01 -2.47 -20.48
CA GLU A 372 2.60 -1.42 -21.31
C GLU A 372 3.47 -0.44 -20.49
N ILE A 373 3.00 -0.05 -19.31
CA ILE A 373 3.76 0.85 -18.41
C ILE A 373 4.96 0.14 -17.80
N PHE A 374 4.83 -1.14 -17.49
CA PHE A 374 5.93 -1.96 -16.97
C PHE A 374 7.03 -2.12 -18.04
N GLU A 375 6.67 -2.38 -19.30
CA GLU A 375 7.61 -2.40 -20.44
C GLU A 375 8.29 -1.02 -20.64
N GLN A 376 7.52 0.07 -20.53
CA GLN A 376 8.10 1.43 -20.60
C GLN A 376 9.11 1.70 -19.47
N MET A 377 8.90 1.15 -18.27
CA MET A 377 9.83 1.23 -17.16
C MET A 377 11.16 0.55 -17.49
N GLN A 378 11.09 -0.68 -18.02
CA GLN A 378 12.28 -1.43 -18.46
C GLN A 378 12.98 -0.74 -19.65
N GLY A 379 12.22 -0.25 -20.63
CA GLY A 379 12.75 0.52 -21.77
C GLY A 379 13.41 1.83 -21.36
N ALA A 380 13.06 2.39 -20.21
CA ALA A 380 13.71 3.56 -19.62
C ALA A 380 15.00 3.21 -18.85
N GLY A 381 15.38 1.92 -18.76
CA GLY A 381 16.59 1.44 -18.11
C GLY A 381 16.44 1.20 -16.61
N TYR A 382 15.21 1.12 -16.11
CA TYR A 382 14.96 0.76 -14.71
C TYR A 382 14.75 -0.75 -14.58
N GLU A 383 15.46 -1.37 -13.65
CA GLU A 383 15.21 -2.77 -13.28
C GLU A 383 13.98 -2.82 -12.35
N PRO A 384 12.95 -3.62 -12.70
CA PRO A 384 11.76 -3.76 -11.86
C PRO A 384 12.11 -4.41 -10.51
N ASP A 385 11.60 -3.82 -9.44
CA ASP A 385 11.70 -4.37 -8.09
C ASP A 385 10.52 -5.31 -7.76
N VAL A 386 10.56 -5.95 -6.59
CA VAL A 386 9.49 -6.83 -6.08
C VAL A 386 8.12 -6.13 -6.12
N TYR A 387 8.09 -4.82 -5.81
CA TYR A 387 6.83 -4.05 -5.80
C TYR A 387 6.25 -3.86 -7.19
N ALA A 388 7.10 -3.67 -8.21
CA ALA A 388 6.67 -3.52 -9.61
C ALA A 388 6.10 -4.83 -10.15
N TYR A 389 6.78 -5.97 -9.89
CA TYR A 389 6.26 -7.30 -10.24
C TYR A 389 4.94 -7.60 -9.53
N ASN A 390 4.86 -7.36 -8.23
CA ASN A 390 3.65 -7.56 -7.44
C ASN A 390 2.49 -6.70 -7.97
N ALA A 391 2.75 -5.45 -8.37
CA ALA A 391 1.75 -4.58 -8.96
C ALA A 391 1.20 -5.14 -10.29
N LEU A 392 2.07 -5.68 -11.13
CA LEU A 392 1.66 -6.29 -12.40
C LEU A 392 0.88 -7.59 -12.19
N MET A 393 1.35 -8.46 -11.27
CA MET A 393 0.63 -9.68 -10.88
C MET A 393 -0.77 -9.36 -10.34
N GLU A 394 -0.90 -8.32 -9.49
CA GLU A 394 -2.19 -7.84 -8.99
C GLU A 394 -3.11 -7.36 -10.13
N ALA A 395 -2.57 -6.74 -11.19
CA ALA A 395 -3.33 -6.34 -12.36
C ALA A 395 -3.96 -7.55 -13.06
N TYR A 396 -3.17 -8.60 -13.31
CA TYR A 396 -3.65 -9.83 -13.91
C TYR A 396 -4.65 -10.58 -13.00
N SER A 397 -4.38 -10.64 -11.69
CA SER A 397 -5.30 -11.23 -10.71
C SER A 397 -6.67 -10.54 -10.75
N ARG A 398 -6.69 -9.20 -10.75
CA ARG A 398 -7.95 -8.43 -10.78
C ARG A 398 -8.67 -8.49 -12.12
N ALA A 399 -7.94 -8.63 -13.20
CA ALA A 399 -8.51 -8.86 -14.52
C ALA A 399 -9.09 -10.28 -14.70
N GLY A 400 -8.88 -11.18 -13.72
CA GLY A 400 -9.36 -12.57 -13.76
C GLY A 400 -8.48 -13.52 -14.57
N PHE A 401 -7.20 -13.18 -14.74
CA PHE A 401 -6.22 -13.99 -15.46
C PHE A 401 -5.17 -14.58 -14.50
N PRO A 402 -5.50 -15.65 -13.72
CA PRO A 402 -4.58 -16.19 -12.72
C PRO A 402 -3.29 -16.77 -13.32
N TYR A 403 -3.38 -17.35 -14.51
CA TYR A 403 -2.20 -17.90 -15.20
C TYR A 403 -1.27 -16.80 -15.72
N GLY A 404 -1.81 -15.64 -16.14
CA GLY A 404 -1.00 -14.46 -16.45
C GLY A 404 -0.24 -13.95 -15.22
N ALA A 405 -0.88 -13.94 -14.05
CA ALA A 405 -0.19 -13.63 -12.80
C ALA A 405 0.93 -14.65 -12.50
N ALA A 406 0.71 -15.95 -12.77
CA ALA A 406 1.71 -17.00 -12.58
C ALA A 406 2.91 -16.87 -13.55
N GLU A 407 2.67 -16.44 -14.78
CA GLU A 407 3.73 -16.17 -15.75
C GLU A 407 4.62 -15.01 -15.28
N ILE A 408 4.03 -13.93 -14.79
CA ILE A 408 4.78 -12.80 -14.21
C ILE A 408 5.54 -13.20 -12.94
N PHE A 409 4.94 -14.07 -12.10
CA PHE A 409 5.61 -14.63 -10.92
C PHE A 409 6.85 -15.45 -11.34
N SER A 410 6.71 -16.30 -12.34
CA SER A 410 7.85 -17.09 -12.88
C SER A 410 8.91 -16.19 -13.51
N LEU A 411 8.51 -15.15 -14.25
CA LEU A 411 9.43 -14.16 -14.81
C LEU A 411 10.23 -13.44 -13.72
N MET A 412 9.57 -13.04 -12.63
CA MET A 412 10.20 -12.42 -11.45
C MET A 412 11.32 -13.31 -10.90
N GLN A 413 11.07 -14.61 -10.72
CA GLN A 413 12.07 -15.58 -10.26
C GLN A 413 13.23 -15.75 -11.25
N HIS A 414 12.93 -15.86 -12.55
CA HIS A 414 13.95 -15.97 -13.58
C HIS A 414 14.87 -14.75 -13.69
N MET A 415 14.34 -13.56 -13.39
CA MET A 415 15.13 -12.33 -13.34
C MET A 415 15.94 -12.17 -12.03
N GLY A 416 15.91 -13.17 -11.15
CA GLY A 416 16.64 -13.16 -9.88
C GLY A 416 16.02 -12.27 -8.81
N CYS A 417 14.77 -11.86 -9.01
CA CYS A 417 14.00 -11.10 -8.03
C CYS A 417 13.25 -12.11 -7.13
N GLU A 418 13.65 -12.26 -5.88
CA GLU A 418 13.05 -13.22 -4.96
C GLU A 418 11.62 -12.83 -4.57
N PRO A 419 10.62 -13.73 -4.77
CA PRO A 419 9.25 -13.47 -4.33
C PRO A 419 9.15 -13.33 -2.81
N ASP A 420 8.42 -12.32 -2.37
CA ASP A 420 8.13 -12.08 -0.98
C ASP A 420 6.76 -12.65 -0.56
N ARG A 421 6.41 -12.49 0.71
CA ARG A 421 5.08 -12.89 1.22
C ARG A 421 3.92 -12.26 0.45
N ALA A 422 4.08 -11.02 -0.02
CA ALA A 422 3.04 -10.35 -0.79
C ALA A 422 2.85 -10.99 -2.17
N SER A 423 3.95 -11.41 -2.81
CA SER A 423 3.92 -12.14 -4.09
C SER A 423 3.10 -13.43 -3.99
N TYR A 424 3.36 -14.25 -2.96
CA TYR A 424 2.59 -15.47 -2.72
C TYR A 424 1.13 -15.19 -2.38
N ASN A 425 0.86 -14.17 -1.57
CA ASN A 425 -0.52 -13.77 -1.27
C ASN A 425 -1.30 -13.34 -2.51
N ILE A 426 -0.65 -12.66 -3.46
CA ILE A 426 -1.28 -12.30 -4.74
C ILE A 426 -1.59 -13.55 -5.55
N MET A 427 -0.71 -14.56 -5.56
CA MET A 427 -0.96 -15.83 -6.25
C MET A 427 -2.12 -16.60 -5.64
N VAL A 428 -2.16 -16.71 -4.30
CA VAL A 428 -3.28 -17.35 -3.56
C VAL A 428 -4.60 -16.63 -3.86
N ASP A 429 -4.62 -15.28 -3.87
CA ASP A 429 -5.81 -14.49 -4.21
C ASP A 429 -6.23 -14.67 -5.67
N ALA A 430 -5.26 -14.67 -6.61
CA ALA A 430 -5.51 -14.84 -8.03
C ALA A 430 -6.18 -16.18 -8.33
N TYR A 431 -5.63 -17.27 -7.80
CA TYR A 431 -6.21 -18.60 -7.94
C TYR A 431 -7.55 -18.73 -7.21
N GLY A 432 -7.65 -18.19 -5.97
CA GLY A 432 -8.88 -18.20 -5.19
C GLY A 432 -10.04 -17.43 -5.83
N ARG A 433 -9.74 -16.30 -6.51
CA ARG A 433 -10.76 -15.55 -7.28
C ARG A 433 -11.24 -16.31 -8.50
N ALA A 434 -10.34 -17.04 -9.15
CA ALA A 434 -10.65 -17.85 -10.32
C ALA A 434 -11.34 -19.18 -9.98
N GLY A 435 -11.49 -19.53 -8.69
CA GLY A 435 -12.07 -20.81 -8.25
C GLY A 435 -11.10 -21.98 -8.33
N LEU A 436 -9.81 -21.72 -8.54
CA LEU A 436 -8.73 -22.72 -8.61
C LEU A 436 -8.15 -22.94 -7.21
N HIS A 437 -8.96 -23.52 -6.33
CA HIS A 437 -8.63 -23.62 -4.90
C HIS A 437 -7.48 -24.59 -4.61
N GLU A 438 -7.23 -25.58 -5.48
CA GLU A 438 -6.08 -26.49 -5.37
C GLU A 438 -4.76 -25.78 -5.70
N ASP A 439 -4.75 -24.95 -6.76
CA ASP A 439 -3.58 -24.13 -7.12
C ASP A 439 -3.30 -23.06 -6.06
N ALA A 440 -4.36 -22.50 -5.43
CA ALA A 440 -4.23 -21.60 -4.30
C ALA A 440 -3.57 -22.28 -3.09
N GLN A 441 -3.97 -23.54 -2.79
CA GLN A 441 -3.34 -24.35 -1.75
C GLN A 441 -1.88 -24.64 -2.08
N ALA A 442 -1.58 -25.02 -3.33
CA ALA A 442 -0.21 -25.31 -3.76
C ALA A 442 0.70 -24.10 -3.59
N ALA A 443 0.24 -22.90 -3.98
CA ALA A 443 0.99 -21.66 -3.78
C ALA A 443 1.21 -21.33 -2.29
N PHE A 444 0.23 -21.59 -1.45
CA PHE A 444 0.32 -21.40 0.00
C PHE A 444 1.31 -22.38 0.66
N GLU A 445 1.29 -23.65 0.28
CA GLU A 445 2.24 -24.66 0.80
C GLU A 445 3.67 -24.38 0.30
N GLU A 446 3.83 -23.94 -0.94
CA GLU A 446 5.13 -23.54 -1.48
C GLU A 446 5.73 -22.37 -0.68
N MET A 447 4.91 -21.37 -0.32
CA MET A 447 5.33 -20.28 0.56
C MET A 447 5.88 -20.81 1.90
N LYS A 448 5.19 -21.78 2.52
CA LYS A 448 5.65 -22.44 3.77
C LYS A 448 6.96 -23.21 3.56
N ARG A 449 7.06 -23.96 2.46
CA ARG A 449 8.22 -24.79 2.12
C ARG A 449 9.48 -23.94 1.99
N LEU A 450 9.37 -22.73 1.49
CA LEU A 450 10.46 -21.76 1.36
C LEU A 450 10.76 -21.00 2.66
N GLY A 451 10.10 -21.33 3.76
CA GLY A 451 10.32 -20.70 5.06
C GLY A 451 9.67 -19.30 5.20
N ILE A 452 8.84 -18.91 4.26
CA ILE A 452 8.09 -17.66 4.34
C ILE A 452 6.87 -17.90 5.24
N THR A 453 6.88 -17.34 6.46
CA THR A 453 5.80 -17.54 7.44
C THR A 453 4.49 -16.91 6.96
N PRO A 454 3.38 -17.69 6.83
CA PRO A 454 2.07 -17.16 6.54
C PRO A 454 1.58 -16.22 7.65
N THR A 455 0.82 -15.19 7.25
CA THR A 455 0.13 -14.29 8.19
C THR A 455 -1.35 -14.63 8.24
N VAL A 456 -2.10 -14.02 9.18
CA VAL A 456 -3.57 -14.06 9.20
C VAL A 456 -4.14 -13.81 7.80
N LYS A 457 -3.63 -12.79 7.10
CA LYS A 457 -4.07 -12.45 5.74
C LYS A 457 -3.86 -13.62 4.76
N SER A 458 -2.75 -14.34 4.84
CA SER A 458 -2.46 -15.47 3.95
C SER A 458 -3.48 -16.59 4.13
N HIS A 459 -3.79 -16.94 5.38
CA HIS A 459 -4.82 -17.93 5.71
C HIS A 459 -6.22 -17.47 5.29
N MET A 460 -6.54 -16.19 5.49
CA MET A 460 -7.84 -15.63 5.07
C MET A 460 -8.06 -15.69 3.56
N LEU A 461 -7.03 -15.48 2.76
CA LEU A 461 -7.11 -15.59 1.30
C LEU A 461 -7.41 -17.04 0.90
N LEU A 462 -6.73 -18.00 1.49
CA LEU A 462 -6.96 -19.43 1.25
C LEU A 462 -8.33 -19.87 1.75
N LEU A 463 -8.72 -19.44 2.96
CA LEU A 463 -10.05 -19.70 3.52
C LEU A 463 -11.15 -19.15 2.59
N SER A 464 -10.98 -17.93 2.06
CA SER A 464 -11.92 -17.32 1.10
C SER A 464 -12.05 -18.16 -0.18
N ALA A 465 -10.97 -18.76 -0.67
CA ALA A 465 -10.98 -19.63 -1.84
C ALA A 465 -11.83 -20.90 -1.58
N TYR A 466 -11.60 -21.58 -0.46
CA TYR A 466 -12.36 -22.78 -0.11
C TYR A 466 -13.80 -22.50 0.33
N THR A 467 -14.05 -21.33 0.97
CA THR A 467 -15.43 -20.89 1.29
C THR A 467 -16.25 -20.69 0.02
N LYS A 468 -15.67 -20.13 -1.02
CA LYS A 468 -16.34 -20.01 -2.34
C LYS A 468 -16.59 -21.36 -2.98
N ALA A 469 -15.67 -22.30 -2.84
CA ALA A 469 -15.80 -23.67 -3.30
C ALA A 469 -16.80 -24.50 -2.49
N GLY A 470 -17.21 -24.03 -1.31
CA GLY A 470 -18.12 -24.76 -0.41
C GLY A 470 -17.47 -25.96 0.29
N ASN A 471 -16.13 -26.01 0.38
CA ASN A 471 -15.40 -27.11 0.99
C ASN A 471 -15.22 -26.89 2.49
N VAL A 472 -16.16 -27.39 3.29
CA VAL A 472 -16.20 -27.23 4.74
C VAL A 472 -14.97 -27.84 5.42
N SER A 473 -14.63 -29.08 5.08
CA SER A 473 -13.51 -29.81 5.72
C SER A 473 -12.20 -29.02 5.58
N LYS A 474 -11.91 -28.52 4.38
CA LYS A 474 -10.70 -27.71 4.15
C LYS A 474 -10.72 -26.38 4.89
N CYS A 475 -11.89 -25.75 5.04
CA CYS A 475 -12.01 -24.53 5.82
C CYS A 475 -11.77 -24.79 7.32
N GLU A 476 -12.31 -25.88 7.87
CA GLU A 476 -12.08 -26.32 9.24
C GLU A 476 -10.58 -26.64 9.46
N ASP A 477 -9.94 -27.36 8.52
CA ASP A 477 -8.51 -27.66 8.57
C ASP A 477 -7.65 -26.38 8.64
N ILE A 478 -8.00 -25.35 7.84
CA ILE A 478 -7.27 -24.07 7.81
C ILE A 478 -7.43 -23.34 9.15
N VAL A 479 -8.65 -23.30 9.71
CA VAL A 479 -8.89 -22.65 11.00
C VAL A 479 -8.14 -23.36 12.12
N ASN A 480 -8.12 -24.70 12.12
CA ASN A 480 -7.35 -25.50 13.08
C ASN A 480 -5.84 -25.22 12.95
N GLN A 481 -5.29 -25.16 11.73
CA GLN A 481 -3.90 -24.80 11.48
C GLN A 481 -3.55 -23.39 11.99
N MET A 482 -4.47 -22.42 11.86
CA MET A 482 -4.27 -21.09 12.43
C MET A 482 -4.14 -21.14 13.94
N GLN A 483 -5.02 -21.89 14.62
CA GLN A 483 -5.01 -22.04 16.07
C GLN A 483 -3.74 -22.77 16.56
N GLU A 484 -3.35 -23.86 15.91
CA GLU A 484 -2.13 -24.62 16.22
C GLU A 484 -0.86 -23.78 16.04
N SER A 485 -0.86 -22.87 15.06
CA SER A 485 0.24 -21.94 14.80
C SER A 485 0.28 -20.75 15.77
N GLY A 486 -0.62 -20.67 16.75
CA GLY A 486 -0.72 -19.56 17.70
C GLY A 486 -1.19 -18.25 17.05
N VAL A 487 -1.82 -18.34 15.89
CA VAL A 487 -2.40 -17.17 15.21
C VAL A 487 -3.76 -16.90 15.83
N GLU A 488 -3.92 -15.72 16.42
CA GLU A 488 -5.22 -15.29 16.96
C GLU A 488 -6.26 -15.21 15.83
N LEU A 489 -7.40 -15.88 16.04
CA LEU A 489 -8.53 -15.77 15.13
C LEU A 489 -9.13 -14.38 15.29
N ASP A 490 -9.37 -13.71 14.18
CA ASP A 490 -10.13 -12.46 14.17
C ASP A 490 -11.62 -12.73 13.85
N THR A 491 -12.47 -11.74 14.14
CA THR A 491 -13.91 -11.80 13.86
C THR A 491 -14.19 -12.09 12.38
N PHE A 492 -13.31 -11.68 11.48
CA PHE A 492 -13.48 -11.93 10.04
C PHE A 492 -13.37 -13.42 9.68
N VAL A 493 -12.42 -14.16 10.28
CA VAL A 493 -12.27 -15.62 10.07
C VAL A 493 -13.54 -16.33 10.52
N ILE A 494 -14.02 -15.98 11.71
CA ILE A 494 -15.22 -16.58 12.28
C ILE A 494 -16.46 -16.25 11.43
N ASN A 495 -16.60 -14.99 11.00
CA ASN A 495 -17.66 -14.56 10.10
C ASN A 495 -17.64 -15.29 8.75
N SER A 496 -16.45 -15.65 8.26
CA SER A 496 -16.30 -16.44 7.04
C SER A 496 -16.82 -17.86 7.21
N MET A 497 -16.59 -18.48 8.38
CA MET A 497 -17.12 -19.81 8.73
C MET A 497 -18.64 -19.77 8.92
N LEU A 498 -19.17 -18.77 9.64
CA LEU A 498 -20.61 -18.57 9.80
C LEU A 498 -21.31 -18.45 8.44
N ASN A 499 -20.75 -17.64 7.53
CA ASN A 499 -21.30 -17.48 6.18
C ASN A 499 -21.25 -18.80 5.37
N LEU A 500 -20.17 -19.58 5.52
CA LEU A 500 -20.03 -20.90 4.87
C LEU A 500 -21.11 -21.87 5.35
N TYR A 501 -21.22 -22.08 6.66
CA TYR A 501 -22.22 -22.97 7.25
C TYR A 501 -23.64 -22.55 6.89
N GLY A 502 -23.94 -21.25 6.97
CA GLY A 502 -25.26 -20.74 6.62
C GLY A 502 -25.61 -20.91 5.13
N ARG A 503 -24.65 -20.74 4.21
CA ARG A 503 -24.87 -20.98 2.78
C ARG A 503 -25.11 -22.44 2.44
N LEU A 504 -24.56 -23.35 3.20
CA LEU A 504 -24.72 -24.80 3.04
C LEU A 504 -25.90 -25.37 3.85
N GLY A 505 -26.61 -24.52 4.57
CA GLY A 505 -27.76 -24.90 5.38
C GLY A 505 -27.41 -25.69 6.66
N GLN A 506 -26.12 -25.66 7.09
CA GLN A 506 -25.65 -26.27 8.33
C GLN A 506 -25.90 -25.34 9.52
N LEU A 507 -27.17 -25.07 9.81
CA LEU A 507 -27.56 -24.07 10.80
C LEU A 507 -27.14 -24.44 12.22
N GLU A 508 -27.09 -25.74 12.57
CA GLU A 508 -26.63 -26.23 13.87
C GLU A 508 -25.17 -25.80 14.14
N LYS A 509 -24.27 -26.09 13.19
CA LYS A 509 -22.86 -25.66 13.30
C LYS A 509 -22.71 -24.14 13.35
N MET A 510 -23.57 -23.42 12.62
CA MET A 510 -23.57 -21.94 12.66
C MET A 510 -23.97 -21.44 14.06
N GLU A 511 -24.97 -22.03 14.68
CA GLU A 511 -25.41 -21.68 16.04
C GLU A 511 -24.35 -22.06 17.11
N GLU A 512 -23.66 -23.20 16.95
CA GLU A 512 -22.52 -23.59 17.79
C GLU A 512 -21.40 -22.51 17.74
N VAL A 513 -21.02 -22.07 16.54
CA VAL A 513 -20.00 -21.03 16.37
C VAL A 513 -20.44 -19.69 16.96
N LEU A 514 -21.72 -19.31 16.80
CA LEU A 514 -22.27 -18.11 17.40
C LEU A 514 -22.22 -18.17 18.94
N THR A 515 -22.61 -19.30 19.51
CA THR A 515 -22.56 -19.52 20.97
C THR A 515 -21.11 -19.45 21.48
N ALA A 516 -20.16 -20.02 20.74
CA ALA A 516 -18.74 -19.92 21.05
C ALA A 516 -18.21 -18.47 20.98
N MET A 517 -18.73 -17.62 20.07
CA MET A 517 -18.40 -16.19 20.03
C MET A 517 -18.98 -15.43 21.24
N GLU A 518 -20.21 -15.73 21.64
CA GLU A 518 -20.87 -15.03 22.75
C GLU A 518 -20.26 -15.39 24.12
N THR A 519 -19.73 -16.61 24.26
CA THR A 519 -19.11 -17.10 25.51
C THR A 519 -17.59 -16.94 25.54
N GLY A 520 -16.95 -16.70 24.37
CA GLY A 520 -15.51 -16.62 24.19
C GLY A 520 -14.95 -15.19 24.18
N PRO A 521 -13.67 -15.03 23.84
CA PRO A 521 -13.00 -13.74 23.79
C PRO A 521 -13.37 -12.89 22.56
N TYR A 522 -14.13 -13.46 21.62
CA TYR A 522 -14.45 -12.82 20.33
C TYR A 522 -15.81 -12.12 20.43
N ALA A 523 -15.80 -10.79 20.29
CA ALA A 523 -17.04 -10.03 20.26
C ALA A 523 -17.69 -10.09 18.87
N ALA A 524 -18.96 -10.50 18.81
CA ALA A 524 -19.76 -10.42 17.58
C ALA A 524 -19.97 -8.94 17.21
N ASP A 525 -19.60 -8.56 15.99
CA ASP A 525 -19.74 -7.23 15.45
C ASP A 525 -21.02 -7.09 14.58
N ILE A 526 -21.27 -5.89 14.06
CA ILE A 526 -22.44 -5.67 13.18
C ILE A 526 -22.37 -6.54 11.92
N SER A 527 -21.17 -6.86 11.43
CA SER A 527 -20.99 -7.74 10.27
C SER A 527 -21.42 -9.16 10.57
N THR A 528 -21.16 -9.67 11.78
CA THR A 528 -21.65 -10.98 12.26
C THR A 528 -23.17 -11.04 12.20
N TYR A 529 -23.84 -10.03 12.76
CA TYR A 529 -25.31 -10.00 12.76
C TYR A 529 -25.88 -9.81 11.35
N ASN A 530 -25.23 -9.06 10.48
CA ASN A 530 -25.63 -8.92 9.07
C ASN A 530 -25.60 -10.27 8.33
N ILE A 531 -24.57 -11.09 8.61
CA ILE A 531 -24.48 -12.45 8.06
C ILE A 531 -25.63 -13.32 8.57
N LEU A 532 -25.89 -13.34 9.87
CA LEU A 532 -26.93 -14.13 10.48
C LEU A 532 -28.34 -13.73 9.98
N ILE A 533 -28.66 -12.43 9.97
CA ILE A 533 -29.91 -11.88 9.46
C ILE A 533 -30.12 -12.30 7.99
N ASN A 534 -29.07 -12.21 7.17
CA ASN A 534 -29.16 -12.62 5.76
C ASN A 534 -29.38 -14.15 5.61
N ILE A 535 -28.71 -14.96 6.43
CA ILE A 535 -28.82 -16.43 6.38
C ILE A 535 -30.20 -16.87 6.83
N TYR A 536 -30.68 -16.43 8.01
CA TYR A 536 -32.02 -16.77 8.48
C TYR A 536 -33.11 -16.27 7.55
N GLY A 537 -32.94 -15.06 7.01
CA GLY A 537 -33.86 -14.51 5.99
C GLY A 537 -33.86 -15.30 4.68
N ARG A 538 -32.75 -15.91 4.27
CA ARG A 538 -32.69 -16.83 3.11
C ARG A 538 -33.31 -18.19 3.42
N ALA A 539 -33.08 -18.70 4.61
CA ALA A 539 -33.62 -19.97 5.06
C ALA A 539 -35.12 -19.90 5.38
N GLY A 540 -35.69 -18.70 5.47
CA GLY A 540 -37.11 -18.47 5.74
C GLY A 540 -37.48 -18.45 7.22
N PHE A 541 -36.49 -18.40 8.12
CA PHE A 541 -36.70 -18.29 9.56
C PHE A 541 -36.86 -16.82 9.96
N PHE A 542 -38.00 -16.22 9.58
CA PHE A 542 -38.27 -14.79 9.78
C PHE A 542 -38.31 -14.41 11.26
N ASP A 543 -38.86 -15.28 12.13
CA ASP A 543 -38.98 -15.00 13.56
C ASP A 543 -37.58 -14.84 14.20
N LYS A 544 -36.66 -15.77 13.94
CA LYS A 544 -35.28 -15.68 14.41
C LYS A 544 -34.54 -14.46 13.82
N MET A 545 -34.82 -14.14 12.55
CA MET A 545 -34.23 -12.96 11.90
C MET A 545 -34.67 -11.66 12.58
N GLU A 546 -35.96 -11.51 12.86
CA GLU A 546 -36.51 -10.32 13.54
C GLU A 546 -36.02 -10.24 14.99
N GLU A 547 -35.94 -11.36 15.71
CA GLU A 547 -35.39 -11.43 17.07
C GLU A 547 -33.94 -10.92 17.10
N LEU A 548 -33.10 -11.38 16.17
CA LEU A 548 -31.72 -10.91 16.06
C LEU A 548 -31.68 -9.41 15.73
N PHE A 549 -32.50 -8.93 14.82
CA PHE A 549 -32.55 -7.50 14.46
C PHE A 549 -32.95 -6.65 15.67
N GLN A 550 -33.95 -7.08 16.45
CA GLN A 550 -34.39 -6.38 17.66
C GLN A 550 -33.36 -6.44 18.80
N SER A 551 -32.51 -7.45 18.83
CA SER A 551 -31.44 -7.59 19.83
C SER A 551 -30.27 -6.62 19.63
N LEU A 552 -30.06 -6.05 18.42
CA LEU A 552 -28.92 -5.18 18.08
C LEU A 552 -28.79 -3.96 19.01
N PRO A 553 -29.86 -3.16 19.26
CA PRO A 553 -29.76 -2.04 20.18
C PRO A 553 -29.41 -2.43 21.61
N LEU A 554 -29.88 -3.61 22.08
CA LEU A 554 -29.56 -4.14 23.40
C LEU A 554 -28.08 -4.48 23.57
N LYS A 555 -27.40 -4.80 22.45
CA LYS A 555 -25.96 -5.07 22.37
C LYS A 555 -25.13 -3.82 22.01
N ASN A 556 -25.73 -2.64 22.06
CA ASN A 556 -25.10 -1.36 21.63
C ASN A 556 -24.61 -1.35 20.17
N LEU A 557 -25.22 -2.16 19.31
CA LEU A 557 -24.92 -2.21 17.87
C LEU A 557 -25.99 -1.42 17.12
N LYS A 558 -25.57 -0.43 16.35
CA LYS A 558 -26.49 0.34 15.50
C LYS A 558 -26.63 -0.35 14.13
N PRO A 559 -27.87 -0.68 13.70
CA PRO A 559 -28.11 -1.21 12.35
C PRO A 559 -27.55 -0.28 11.27
N ASP A 560 -26.78 -0.83 10.35
CA ASP A 560 -26.25 -0.13 9.18
C ASP A 560 -27.09 -0.39 7.91
N VAL A 561 -26.71 0.23 6.79
CA VAL A 561 -27.41 0.04 5.50
C VAL A 561 -27.48 -1.43 5.09
N VAL A 562 -26.42 -2.22 5.40
CA VAL A 562 -26.35 -3.65 5.07
C VAL A 562 -27.34 -4.45 5.92
N THR A 563 -27.47 -4.11 7.22
CA THR A 563 -28.47 -4.72 8.12
C THR A 563 -29.89 -4.56 7.59
N TRP A 564 -30.25 -3.31 7.30
CA TRP A 564 -31.57 -2.99 6.77
C TRP A 564 -31.83 -3.64 5.41
N THR A 565 -30.84 -3.58 4.50
CA THR A 565 -30.95 -4.19 3.17
C THR A 565 -31.04 -5.71 3.24
N SER A 566 -30.37 -6.35 4.20
CA SER A 566 -30.46 -7.81 4.42
C SER A 566 -31.84 -8.23 4.91
N ARG A 567 -32.41 -7.47 5.87
CA ARG A 567 -33.78 -7.65 6.38
C ARG A 567 -34.80 -7.46 5.27
N LEU A 568 -34.73 -6.35 4.54
CA LEU A 568 -35.58 -6.05 3.39
C LEU A 568 -35.47 -7.15 2.30
N GLY A 569 -34.25 -7.63 2.04
CA GLY A 569 -33.99 -8.70 1.07
C GLY A 569 -34.61 -10.03 1.41
N ALA A 570 -34.80 -10.32 2.69
CA ALA A 570 -35.51 -11.52 3.13
C ALA A 570 -36.99 -11.51 2.67
N TYR A 571 -37.68 -10.42 2.92
CA TYR A 571 -39.08 -10.24 2.54
C TYR A 571 -39.27 -10.01 1.03
N SER A 572 -38.33 -9.33 0.37
CA SER A 572 -38.32 -9.14 -1.08
C SER A 572 -38.28 -10.46 -1.85
N ARG A 573 -37.49 -11.45 -1.39
CA ARG A 573 -37.44 -12.80 -1.99
C ARG A 573 -38.79 -13.53 -1.94
N LYS A 574 -39.61 -13.22 -0.94
CA LYS A 574 -40.97 -13.76 -0.80
C LYS A 574 -42.04 -12.87 -1.46
N LYS A 575 -41.64 -11.80 -2.14
CA LYS A 575 -42.55 -10.86 -2.80
C LYS A 575 -43.58 -10.21 -1.85
N LEU A 576 -43.20 -10.04 -0.57
CA LEU A 576 -44.05 -9.40 0.43
C LEU A 576 -43.87 -7.88 0.36
N TYR A 577 -44.47 -7.27 -0.69
CA TYR A 577 -44.28 -5.87 -1.04
C TYR A 577 -44.62 -4.89 0.10
N THR A 578 -45.79 -5.05 0.75
CA THR A 578 -46.21 -4.18 1.86
C THR A 578 -45.20 -4.17 3.00
N ARG A 579 -44.72 -5.35 3.39
CA ARG A 579 -43.74 -5.47 4.46
C ARG A 579 -42.38 -4.84 4.07
N CYS A 580 -42.02 -4.91 2.78
CA CYS A 580 -40.82 -4.25 2.28
C CYS A 580 -40.91 -2.72 2.35
N LEU A 581 -42.11 -2.14 2.09
CA LEU A 581 -42.32 -0.69 2.24
C LEU A 581 -42.22 -0.27 3.72
N GLU A 582 -42.89 -1.00 4.63
CA GLU A 582 -42.80 -0.73 6.07
C GLU A 582 -41.36 -0.72 6.57
N ILE A 583 -40.57 -1.75 6.22
CA ILE A 583 -39.15 -1.84 6.61
C ILE A 583 -38.34 -0.69 6.00
N PHE A 584 -38.67 -0.28 4.79
CA PHE A 584 -37.99 0.83 4.13
C PHE A 584 -38.29 2.17 4.83
N GLU A 585 -39.55 2.38 5.26
CA GLU A 585 -39.93 3.54 6.08
C GLU A 585 -39.24 3.51 7.44
N GLU A 586 -39.24 2.34 8.15
CA GLU A 586 -38.51 2.15 9.40
C GLU A 586 -37.00 2.50 9.24
N MET A 587 -36.38 2.16 8.10
CA MET A 587 -34.97 2.47 7.80
C MET A 587 -34.74 3.99 7.71
N ILE A 588 -35.64 4.71 7.04
CA ILE A 588 -35.56 6.17 6.89
C ILE A 588 -35.75 6.86 8.26
N ASP A 589 -36.76 6.42 9.01
CA ASP A 589 -37.07 6.96 10.35
C ASP A 589 -35.92 6.74 11.34
N ALA A 590 -35.17 5.63 11.19
CA ALA A 590 -33.95 5.38 11.94
C ALA A 590 -32.76 6.26 11.50
N GLY A 591 -32.94 7.14 10.51
CA GLY A 591 -31.90 8.03 9.97
C GLY A 591 -30.84 7.29 9.14
N CYS A 592 -31.16 6.11 8.61
CA CYS A 592 -30.26 5.33 7.78
C CYS A 592 -30.56 5.62 6.29
N ASN A 593 -29.63 6.23 5.57
CA ASN A 593 -29.82 6.59 4.17
C ASN A 593 -29.73 5.36 3.25
N PRO A 594 -30.79 5.07 2.46
CA PRO A 594 -30.77 3.97 1.50
C PRO A 594 -29.71 4.15 0.41
N ASP A 595 -29.12 3.05 -0.03
CA ASP A 595 -28.17 3.01 -1.13
C ASP A 595 -28.77 2.39 -2.41
N ALA A 596 -27.94 2.27 -3.47
CA ALA A 596 -28.34 1.63 -4.72
C ALA A 596 -28.67 0.13 -4.55
N GLY A 597 -28.09 -0.53 -3.54
CA GLY A 597 -28.41 -1.92 -3.18
C GLY A 597 -29.82 -2.04 -2.61
N THR A 598 -30.16 -1.17 -1.66
CA THR A 598 -31.49 -1.07 -1.06
C THR A 598 -32.56 -0.84 -2.13
N ALA A 599 -32.32 0.09 -3.07
CA ALA A 599 -33.25 0.39 -4.17
C ALA A 599 -33.48 -0.83 -5.07
N ARG A 600 -32.42 -1.59 -5.42
CA ARG A 600 -32.55 -2.83 -6.23
C ARG A 600 -33.37 -3.90 -5.50
N VAL A 601 -33.14 -4.06 -4.21
CA VAL A 601 -33.88 -5.04 -3.40
C VAL A 601 -35.36 -4.65 -3.31
N LEU A 602 -35.67 -3.36 -3.15
CA LEU A 602 -37.03 -2.88 -3.09
C LEU A 602 -37.76 -3.07 -4.43
N LEU A 603 -37.12 -2.73 -5.57
CA LEU A 603 -37.64 -3.02 -6.91
C LEU A 603 -37.83 -4.54 -7.11
N GLY A 604 -36.94 -5.36 -6.57
CA GLY A 604 -37.07 -6.81 -6.60
C GLY A 604 -38.28 -7.36 -5.83
N ALA A 605 -38.86 -6.60 -4.90
CA ALA A 605 -40.09 -6.98 -4.19
C ALA A 605 -41.36 -6.80 -5.01
N CYS A 606 -41.34 -5.93 -6.00
CA CYS A 606 -42.51 -5.61 -6.84
C CYS A 606 -42.96 -6.82 -7.66
N SER A 607 -44.29 -6.98 -7.79
CA SER A 607 -44.93 -8.04 -8.56
C SER A 607 -45.86 -7.49 -9.65
N SER A 608 -46.16 -6.15 -9.64
CA SER A 608 -46.96 -5.46 -10.63
C SER A 608 -46.28 -4.17 -11.10
N ASP A 609 -46.69 -3.67 -12.26
CA ASP A 609 -46.19 -2.42 -12.84
C ASP A 609 -46.54 -1.21 -11.96
N ASP A 610 -47.73 -1.20 -11.35
CA ASP A 610 -48.13 -0.14 -10.41
C ASP A 610 -47.21 -0.04 -9.19
N GLN A 611 -46.82 -1.18 -8.63
CA GLN A 611 -45.87 -1.24 -7.51
C GLN A 611 -44.47 -0.75 -7.95
N THR A 612 -44.07 -1.09 -9.17
CA THR A 612 -42.77 -0.68 -9.72
C THR A 612 -42.74 0.84 -9.94
N GLU A 613 -43.88 1.43 -10.39
CA GLU A 613 -44.01 2.88 -10.56
C GLU A 613 -44.00 3.62 -9.22
N GLN A 614 -44.71 3.12 -8.20
CA GLN A 614 -44.67 3.68 -6.84
C GLN A 614 -43.24 3.69 -6.27
N VAL A 615 -42.58 2.56 -6.32
CA VAL A 615 -41.17 2.43 -5.85
C VAL A 615 -40.25 3.34 -6.66
N SER A 616 -40.42 3.43 -7.98
CA SER A 616 -39.61 4.30 -8.84
C SER A 616 -39.82 5.77 -8.49
N THR A 617 -41.04 6.18 -8.08
CA THR A 617 -41.32 7.54 -7.62
C THR A 617 -40.58 7.84 -6.31
N VAL A 618 -40.57 6.88 -5.36
CA VAL A 618 -39.85 6.99 -4.11
C VAL A 618 -38.31 7.08 -4.37
N ILE A 619 -37.77 6.22 -5.24
CA ILE A 619 -36.36 6.26 -5.62
C ILE A 619 -35.97 7.58 -6.30
N ARG A 620 -36.83 8.17 -7.13
CA ARG A 620 -36.60 9.47 -7.77
C ARG A 620 -36.48 10.62 -6.78
N SER A 621 -37.10 10.52 -5.61
CA SER A 621 -37.00 11.53 -4.54
C SER A 621 -35.68 11.44 -3.78
N MET A 622 -34.92 10.34 -3.93
CA MET A 622 -33.65 10.08 -3.22
C MET A 622 -32.42 10.76 -3.86
N HIS A 623 -31.27 10.58 -3.23
CA HIS A 623 -29.98 11.07 -3.72
C HIS A 623 -29.66 10.59 -5.14
N LYS A 624 -28.89 11.39 -5.89
CA LYS A 624 -28.54 11.17 -7.31
C LYS A 624 -27.92 9.80 -7.60
N GLU A 625 -27.11 9.27 -6.66
CA GLU A 625 -26.45 7.97 -6.80
C GLU A 625 -27.44 6.81 -6.77
N VAL A 626 -28.51 6.92 -5.99
CA VAL A 626 -29.56 5.90 -5.88
C VAL A 626 -30.43 5.86 -7.13
N ARG A 627 -30.60 7.01 -7.79
CA ARG A 627 -31.42 7.14 -9.02
C ARG A 627 -30.85 6.38 -10.22
N THR A 628 -29.54 6.07 -10.22
CA THR A 628 -28.89 5.32 -11.32
C THR A 628 -29.38 3.88 -11.47
N VAL A 629 -30.15 3.39 -10.52
CA VAL A 629 -30.73 2.03 -10.52
C VAL A 629 -32.01 1.93 -11.34
N LEU A 630 -32.66 3.07 -11.62
CA LEU A 630 -33.90 3.06 -12.41
C LEU A 630 -33.58 2.71 -13.88
N PRO A 631 -34.36 1.83 -14.52
CA PRO A 631 -34.29 1.66 -15.97
C PRO A 631 -34.64 3.01 -16.64
N ILE A 632 -33.84 3.37 -17.64
CA ILE A 632 -34.00 4.61 -18.45
C ILE A 632 -35.24 4.51 -19.29
#